data_38ed4572584de9485889739452ba0f23
#
_entry.id   38ed4572584de9485889739452ba0f23
#
_cell.length_a   1.000
_cell.length_b   1.000
_cell.length_c   1.000
_cell.angle_alpha   90.00
_cell.angle_beta   90.00
_cell.angle_gamma   90.00
#
_symmetry.space_group_name_H-M   'P 1'
#
loop_
_entity.id
_entity.type
_entity.pdbx_description
1 polymer ?
#
loop_
_entity_poly.entity_id
_entity_poly.type
_entity_poly.pdbx_seq_one_letter_code
_entity_poly.pdbx_strand_id
1 'polypeptide(L)'
;LKAQGEGKLYVGSIHKRWSRLELGQFILGGQWFSDKNRNEFFHYFNPGDFKPPLNVYFSGYRTAEGFEGFFMMNRLNAPFILISDPRIEGGAFYLGSEDYENGIKDVILGALDYLGFTHDQLILSGLSMGSFGALYYATRLQPAAVIVGKPLINVGTIANNMKLVRPNDFGTSLDVLRSNEGGISENEINQLDQKFWNQIHNSQLTQTTFAIAYMEHDDYDINAFHELLPVLTKQYARVMSRSVPGRHNDDSSTITNWFINFYHLIMAQQFGRESHARS
;
A
#
# COMPACT_ATOMS: atom_id res chain seq x y z
N LEU A 1 30.78 -6.23 6.40
CA LEU A 1 30.88 -4.79 6.16
C LEU A 1 32.35 -4.43 5.90
N LYS A 2 32.63 -3.73 4.82
CA LYS A 2 33.93 -3.11 4.56
C LYS A 2 33.70 -1.61 4.48
N ALA A 3 34.43 -0.84 5.25
CA ALA A 3 34.44 0.62 5.20
C ALA A 3 35.87 1.10 5.06
N GLN A 4 36.09 2.18 4.31
CA GLN A 4 37.36 2.82 4.11
C GLN A 4 37.20 4.35 4.22
N GLY A 5 38.02 5.01 4.96
CA GLY A 5 37.98 6.46 5.20
C GLY A 5 38.15 6.82 6.66
N GLU A 6 38.15 8.12 6.95
CA GLU A 6 38.19 8.65 8.31
C GLU A 6 36.78 8.96 8.77
N GLY A 7 36.42 8.59 10.00
CA GLY A 7 35.11 8.85 10.57
C GLY A 7 34.60 7.75 11.48
N LYS A 8 33.35 7.85 11.89
CA LYS A 8 32.62 6.83 12.70
C LYS A 8 31.59 6.13 11.87
N LEU A 9 31.60 4.81 11.93
CA LEU A 9 30.54 3.99 11.35
C LEU A 9 29.51 3.65 12.44
N TYR A 10 28.26 4.00 12.19
CA TYR A 10 27.15 3.61 13.05
C TYR A 10 26.40 2.46 12.35
N VAL A 11 26.25 1.36 13.06
CA VAL A 11 25.46 0.21 12.59
C VAL A 11 24.13 0.25 13.31
N GLY A 12 23.06 0.42 12.57
CA GLY A 12 21.69 0.38 13.08
C GLY A 12 21.19 -1.04 13.29
N SER A 13 19.87 -1.20 13.33
CA SER A 13 19.21 -2.49 13.48
C SER A 13 19.59 -3.45 12.34
N ILE A 14 19.77 -4.72 12.69
CA ILE A 14 20.01 -5.79 11.69
C ILE A 14 18.71 -6.55 11.48
N HIS A 15 18.19 -6.47 10.27
CA HIS A 15 16.99 -7.18 9.86
C HIS A 15 17.35 -8.49 9.16
N LYS A 16 16.67 -9.56 9.52
CA LYS A 16 16.74 -10.84 8.83
C LYS A 16 15.44 -11.05 8.07
N ARG A 17 15.55 -11.38 6.80
CA ARG A 17 14.40 -11.74 5.97
C ARG A 17 14.76 -12.85 5.02
N TRP A 18 13.76 -13.63 4.62
CA TRP A 18 13.93 -14.68 3.63
C TRP A 18 13.86 -14.08 2.24
N SER A 19 14.97 -14.15 1.50
CA SER A 19 14.95 -13.85 0.08
C SER A 19 14.40 -15.02 -0.70
N ARG A 20 13.46 -14.74 -1.59
CA ARG A 20 12.90 -15.74 -2.51
C ARG A 20 13.54 -15.70 -3.89
N LEU A 21 14.34 -14.69 -4.19
CA LEU A 21 14.96 -14.51 -5.50
C LEU A 21 15.88 -15.67 -5.87
N GLU A 22 16.75 -16.07 -4.97
CA GLU A 22 17.72 -17.15 -5.20
C GLU A 22 17.07 -18.54 -5.25
N LEU A 23 15.95 -18.73 -4.58
CA LEU A 23 15.25 -20.01 -4.51
C LEU A 23 14.17 -20.18 -5.58
N GLY A 24 14.08 -19.27 -6.56
CA GLY A 24 13.05 -19.33 -7.61
C GLY A 24 11.62 -19.11 -7.12
N GLN A 25 11.47 -18.60 -5.90
CA GLN A 25 10.16 -18.31 -5.30
C GLN A 25 9.63 -16.93 -5.69
N PHE A 26 10.42 -16.15 -6.43
CA PHE A 26 9.99 -14.90 -7.02
C PHE A 26 9.12 -15.19 -8.25
N ILE A 27 8.07 -14.40 -8.44
CA ILE A 27 7.19 -14.57 -9.60
C ILE A 27 7.99 -14.30 -10.88
N LEU A 28 7.94 -15.23 -11.84
CA LEU A 28 8.58 -15.05 -13.12
C LEU A 28 8.03 -13.78 -13.80
N GLY A 29 8.95 -12.90 -14.23
CA GLY A 29 8.60 -11.58 -14.79
C GLY A 29 8.52 -10.45 -13.74
N GLY A 30 8.77 -10.76 -12.46
CA GLY A 30 8.96 -9.73 -11.43
C GLY A 30 10.19 -8.89 -11.72
N GLN A 31 10.08 -7.59 -11.49
CA GLN A 31 11.12 -6.59 -11.69
C GLN A 31 11.34 -5.79 -10.41
N TRP A 32 12.41 -5.03 -10.37
CA TRP A 32 12.68 -4.09 -9.28
C TRP A 32 13.09 -2.73 -9.84
N PHE A 33 12.75 -1.71 -9.10
CA PHE A 33 13.25 -0.35 -9.25
C PHE A 33 14.24 -0.07 -8.12
N SER A 34 15.27 0.73 -8.38
CA SER A 34 16.21 1.23 -7.37
C SER A 34 16.43 2.72 -7.56
N ASP A 35 16.24 3.51 -6.51
CA ASP A 35 16.54 4.94 -6.51
C ASP A 35 18.05 5.22 -6.37
N LYS A 36 18.44 6.49 -6.42
CA LYS A 36 19.84 6.93 -6.26
C LYS A 36 20.44 6.56 -4.90
N ASN A 37 19.61 6.36 -3.89
CA ASN A 37 20.00 5.95 -2.54
C ASN A 37 19.98 4.43 -2.35
N ARG A 38 19.73 3.68 -3.43
CA ARG A 38 19.57 2.22 -3.44
C ARG A 38 18.37 1.72 -2.62
N ASN A 39 17.35 2.54 -2.50
CA ASN A 39 16.05 2.05 -2.02
C ASN A 39 15.34 1.36 -3.16
N GLU A 40 14.81 0.20 -2.87
CA GLU A 40 14.20 -0.66 -3.88
C GLU A 40 12.73 -0.90 -3.60
N PHE A 41 11.95 -1.04 -4.65
CA PHE A 41 10.65 -1.71 -4.61
C PHE A 41 10.58 -2.76 -5.72
N PHE A 42 9.79 -3.78 -5.49
CA PHE A 42 9.53 -4.82 -6.47
C PHE A 42 8.17 -4.58 -7.13
N HIS A 43 8.09 -4.90 -8.42
CA HIS A 43 6.83 -4.85 -9.13
C HIS A 43 6.70 -5.99 -10.12
N TYR A 44 5.46 -6.40 -10.37
CA TYR A 44 5.09 -7.40 -11.36
C TYR A 44 3.90 -6.88 -12.15
N PHE A 45 3.99 -6.88 -13.46
CA PHE A 45 2.90 -6.46 -14.34
C PHE A 45 2.37 -7.64 -15.15
N ASN A 46 1.04 -7.79 -15.15
CA ASN A 46 0.32 -8.73 -16.01
C ASN A 46 -0.71 -7.95 -16.84
N PRO A 47 -0.60 -7.95 -18.18
CA PRO A 47 -1.52 -7.21 -19.04
C PRO A 47 -2.93 -7.84 -19.11
N GLY A 48 -3.14 -9.01 -18.53
CA GLY A 48 -4.43 -9.68 -18.49
C GLY A 48 -5.07 -9.82 -19.87
N ASP A 49 -6.34 -9.43 -19.98
CA ASP A 49 -7.12 -9.43 -21.22
C ASP A 49 -7.07 -8.09 -21.99
N PHE A 50 -6.19 -7.17 -21.62
CA PHE A 50 -6.05 -5.83 -22.23
C PHE A 50 -7.33 -4.96 -22.17
N LYS A 51 -8.20 -5.21 -21.21
CA LYS A 51 -9.42 -4.40 -21.00
C LYS A 51 -9.40 -3.73 -19.63
N PRO A 52 -9.90 -2.51 -19.50
CA PRO A 52 -9.91 -1.81 -18.22
C PRO A 52 -10.76 -2.54 -17.16
N PRO A 53 -10.43 -2.33 -15.87
CA PRO A 53 -9.39 -1.41 -15.38
C PRO A 53 -8.02 -2.06 -15.24
N LEU A 54 -6.96 -1.23 -15.08
CA LEU A 54 -5.70 -1.65 -14.49
C LEU A 54 -5.87 -1.71 -12.97
N ASN A 55 -5.55 -2.84 -12.38
CA ASN A 55 -5.63 -3.07 -10.93
C ASN A 55 -4.23 -3.04 -10.33
N VAL A 56 -3.96 -2.14 -9.39
CA VAL A 56 -2.69 -2.09 -8.66
C VAL A 56 -2.90 -2.55 -7.24
N TYR A 57 -2.14 -3.55 -6.81
CA TYR A 57 -2.20 -4.07 -5.46
C TYR A 57 -0.87 -3.83 -4.74
N PHE A 58 -0.93 -3.09 -3.65
CA PHE A 58 0.19 -2.87 -2.74
C PHE A 58 0.23 -3.96 -1.68
N SER A 59 1.33 -4.67 -1.56
CA SER A 59 1.51 -5.75 -0.57
C SER A 59 1.51 -5.18 0.85
N GLY A 60 0.95 -5.94 1.79
CA GLY A 60 1.03 -5.66 3.22
C GLY A 60 2.42 -5.95 3.80
N TYR A 61 2.51 -5.91 5.14
CA TYR A 61 3.72 -6.28 5.87
C TYR A 61 4.16 -7.70 5.54
N ARG A 62 5.44 -7.87 5.22
CA ARG A 62 6.01 -9.18 4.87
C ARG A 62 7.41 -9.33 5.43
N THR A 63 7.67 -10.47 6.05
CA THR A 63 9.00 -10.86 6.51
C THR A 63 9.84 -11.53 5.43
N ALA A 64 9.21 -11.93 4.31
CA ALA A 64 9.86 -12.54 3.16
C ALA A 64 9.67 -11.69 1.91
N GLU A 65 10.69 -11.62 1.06
CA GLU A 65 10.61 -10.98 -0.25
C GLU A 65 9.58 -11.66 -1.15
N GLY A 66 8.98 -10.89 -2.03
CA GLY A 66 7.97 -11.35 -2.97
C GLY A 66 6.71 -10.51 -2.93
N PHE A 67 5.68 -11.02 -3.61
CA PHE A 67 4.40 -10.32 -3.76
C PHE A 67 3.31 -10.99 -2.94
N GLU A 68 2.38 -10.17 -2.48
CA GLU A 68 1.08 -10.59 -1.97
C GLU A 68 0.02 -10.38 -3.06
N GLY A 69 -1.11 -11.11 -2.96
CA GLY A 69 -2.28 -10.86 -3.80
C GLY A 69 -2.23 -11.46 -5.21
N PHE A 70 -1.19 -12.19 -5.60
CA PHE A 70 -1.06 -12.72 -6.97
C PHE A 70 -2.29 -13.53 -7.40
N PHE A 71 -2.70 -14.51 -6.62
CA PHE A 71 -3.84 -15.37 -6.97
C PHE A 71 -5.16 -14.60 -6.98
N MET A 72 -5.32 -13.64 -6.09
CA MET A 72 -6.50 -12.79 -6.03
C MET A 72 -6.60 -11.90 -7.28
N MET A 73 -5.52 -11.21 -7.62
CA MET A 73 -5.49 -10.33 -8.81
C MET A 73 -5.62 -11.13 -10.11
N ASN A 74 -4.96 -12.28 -10.19
CA ASN A 74 -5.04 -13.14 -11.37
C ASN A 74 -6.46 -13.67 -11.63
N ARG A 75 -7.24 -13.89 -10.58
CA ARG A 75 -8.66 -14.32 -10.71
C ARG A 75 -9.59 -13.24 -11.27
N LEU A 76 -9.19 -11.97 -11.20
CA LEU A 76 -9.97 -10.87 -11.80
C LEU A 76 -9.96 -10.93 -13.34
N ASN A 77 -9.05 -11.69 -13.93
CA ASN A 77 -8.85 -11.79 -15.39
C ASN A 77 -8.75 -10.41 -16.07
N ALA A 78 -8.15 -9.45 -15.39
CA ALA A 78 -7.96 -8.07 -15.82
C ALA A 78 -6.47 -7.70 -15.68
N PRO A 79 -6.00 -6.65 -16.35
CA PRO A 79 -4.64 -6.15 -16.13
C PRO A 79 -4.38 -5.84 -14.67
N PHE A 80 -3.19 -6.22 -14.16
CA PHE A 80 -2.80 -5.88 -12.80
C PHE A 80 -1.30 -5.64 -12.62
N ILE A 81 -0.98 -4.83 -11.63
CA ILE A 81 0.36 -4.66 -11.08
C ILE A 81 0.34 -5.10 -9.61
N LEU A 82 1.38 -5.84 -9.21
CA LEU A 82 1.70 -6.06 -7.81
C LEU A 82 2.89 -5.20 -7.44
N ILE A 83 2.82 -4.48 -6.32
CA ILE A 83 3.93 -3.69 -5.79
C ILE A 83 4.26 -4.18 -4.39
N SER A 84 5.55 -4.36 -4.10
CA SER A 84 6.05 -4.77 -2.80
C SER A 84 7.22 -3.89 -2.37
N ASP A 85 7.20 -3.47 -1.11
CA ASP A 85 8.28 -2.71 -0.48
C ASP A 85 9.19 -3.66 0.31
N PRO A 86 10.39 -3.99 -0.20
CA PRO A 86 11.29 -4.94 0.44
C PRO A 86 12.18 -4.31 1.51
N ARG A 87 12.12 -3.01 1.72
CA ARG A 87 13.01 -2.30 2.63
C ARG A 87 12.66 -2.61 4.06
N ILE A 88 13.67 -2.64 4.93
CA ILE A 88 13.57 -3.05 6.32
C ILE A 88 12.81 -4.38 6.47
N GLU A 89 12.58 -4.87 7.68
CA GLU A 89 11.71 -6.03 7.86
C GLU A 89 10.26 -5.58 7.82
N GLY A 90 9.53 -6.02 6.81
CA GLY A 90 8.10 -5.72 6.63
C GLY A 90 7.76 -4.57 5.71
N GLY A 91 8.73 -3.73 5.31
CA GLY A 91 8.53 -2.60 4.43
C GLY A 91 8.50 -1.24 5.14
N ALA A 92 8.65 -0.16 4.36
CA ALA A 92 8.69 1.23 4.82
C ALA A 92 7.50 2.07 4.31
N PHE A 93 6.33 1.44 4.16
CA PHE A 93 5.07 2.08 3.75
C PHE A 93 5.10 2.76 2.37
N TYR A 94 5.96 2.29 1.46
CA TYR A 94 6.05 2.86 0.11
C TYR A 94 6.44 4.35 0.07
N LEU A 95 6.92 4.88 1.20
CA LEU A 95 7.45 6.24 1.34
C LEU A 95 8.97 6.24 1.14
N GLY A 96 9.53 7.34 0.68
CA GLY A 96 10.97 7.44 0.50
C GLY A 96 11.38 8.78 -0.09
N SER A 97 12.47 8.76 -0.85
CA SER A 97 12.89 9.92 -1.64
C SER A 97 11.86 10.24 -2.72
N GLU A 98 11.90 11.46 -3.24
CA GLU A 98 11.06 11.84 -4.39
C GLU A 98 11.32 10.93 -5.61
N ASP A 99 12.55 10.52 -5.82
CA ASP A 99 12.94 9.58 -6.89
C ASP A 99 12.29 8.20 -6.68
N TYR A 100 12.27 7.69 -5.44
CA TYR A 100 11.62 6.44 -5.09
C TYR A 100 10.09 6.49 -5.32
N GLU A 101 9.45 7.53 -4.81
CA GLU A 101 8.01 7.68 -4.90
C GLU A 101 7.54 7.96 -6.34
N ASN A 102 8.31 8.74 -7.12
CA ASN A 102 8.09 8.91 -8.54
C ASN A 102 8.30 7.60 -9.30
N GLY A 103 9.27 6.78 -8.92
CA GLY A 103 9.47 5.45 -9.51
C GLY A 103 8.23 4.57 -9.42
N ILE A 104 7.55 4.52 -8.26
CA ILE A 104 6.28 3.80 -8.10
C ILE A 104 5.20 4.37 -9.03
N LYS A 105 5.06 5.69 -9.04
CA LYS A 105 4.10 6.37 -9.92
C LYS A 105 4.37 6.07 -11.39
N ASP A 106 5.63 6.14 -11.81
CA ASP A 106 6.02 5.97 -13.21
C ASP A 106 5.82 4.53 -13.71
N VAL A 107 5.99 3.51 -12.84
CA VAL A 107 5.63 2.12 -13.16
C VAL A 107 4.13 2.00 -13.44
N ILE A 108 3.29 2.65 -12.64
CA ILE A 108 1.83 2.61 -12.84
C ILE A 108 1.44 3.36 -14.12
N LEU A 109 1.98 4.56 -14.33
CA LEU A 109 1.71 5.38 -15.53
C LEU A 109 2.19 4.68 -16.80
N GLY A 110 3.37 4.06 -16.76
CA GLY A 110 3.89 3.30 -17.90
C GLY A 110 3.00 2.11 -18.28
N ALA A 111 2.39 1.46 -17.30
CA ALA A 111 1.44 0.37 -17.57
C ALA A 111 0.10 0.89 -18.12
N LEU A 112 -0.41 2.04 -17.63
CA LEU A 112 -1.58 2.70 -18.22
C LEU A 112 -1.32 3.07 -19.69
N ASP A 113 -0.17 3.68 -19.97
CA ASP A 113 0.24 4.06 -21.32
C ASP A 113 0.36 2.83 -22.24
N TYR A 114 1.01 1.76 -21.77
CA TYR A 114 1.13 0.50 -22.50
C TYR A 114 -0.24 -0.12 -22.87
N LEU A 115 -1.23 -0.02 -21.95
CA LEU A 115 -2.58 -0.53 -22.17
C LEU A 115 -3.48 0.43 -22.95
N GLY A 116 -3.06 1.70 -23.13
CA GLY A 116 -3.90 2.76 -23.69
C GLY A 116 -5.03 3.19 -22.74
N PHE A 117 -4.81 3.10 -21.43
CA PHE A 117 -5.80 3.45 -20.42
C PHE A 117 -5.56 4.83 -19.83
N THR A 118 -6.62 5.40 -19.28
CA THR A 118 -6.62 6.69 -18.57
C THR A 118 -6.76 6.49 -17.06
N HIS A 119 -6.57 7.54 -16.27
CA HIS A 119 -6.62 7.47 -14.80
C HIS A 119 -7.97 7.00 -14.25
N ASP A 120 -9.07 7.29 -14.94
CA ASP A 120 -10.42 6.81 -14.62
C ASP A 120 -10.62 5.32 -14.95
N GLN A 121 -9.59 4.65 -15.43
CA GLN A 121 -9.53 3.20 -15.66
C GLN A 121 -8.48 2.51 -14.75
N LEU A 122 -8.13 3.16 -13.64
CA LEU A 122 -7.18 2.69 -12.64
C LEU A 122 -7.89 2.38 -11.32
N ILE A 123 -7.57 1.24 -10.71
CA ILE A 123 -7.94 0.89 -9.33
C ILE A 123 -6.66 0.70 -8.52
N LEU A 124 -6.55 1.38 -7.38
CA LEU A 124 -5.50 1.15 -6.40
C LEU A 124 -6.05 0.39 -5.20
N SER A 125 -5.27 -0.54 -4.67
CA SER A 125 -5.77 -1.40 -3.60
C SER A 125 -4.66 -1.93 -2.70
N GLY A 126 -5.04 -2.35 -1.49
CA GLY A 126 -4.12 -2.98 -0.54
C GLY A 126 -4.75 -3.25 0.80
N LEU A 127 -4.12 -4.12 1.56
CA LEU A 127 -4.50 -4.48 2.93
C LEU A 127 -3.39 -4.03 3.90
N SER A 128 -3.77 -3.57 5.10
CA SER A 128 -2.82 -3.18 6.15
C SER A 128 -1.80 -2.14 5.63
N MET A 129 -0.49 -2.40 5.69
CA MET A 129 0.52 -1.51 5.11
C MET A 129 0.25 -1.17 3.64
N GLY A 130 -0.27 -2.13 2.85
CA GLY A 130 -0.66 -1.89 1.46
C GLY A 130 -1.81 -0.91 1.30
N SER A 131 -2.68 -0.78 2.31
CA SER A 131 -3.75 0.21 2.31
C SER A 131 -3.21 1.64 2.30
N PHE A 132 -2.11 1.88 3.05
CA PHE A 132 -1.43 3.17 3.02
C PHE A 132 -0.91 3.49 1.63
N GLY A 133 -0.22 2.54 0.98
CA GLY A 133 0.26 2.72 -0.39
C GLY A 133 -0.87 3.09 -1.36
N ALA A 134 -1.98 2.35 -1.33
CA ALA A 134 -3.13 2.63 -2.18
C ALA A 134 -3.73 4.02 -1.92
N LEU A 135 -3.92 4.41 -0.66
CA LEU A 135 -4.45 5.71 -0.27
C LEU A 135 -3.50 6.86 -0.63
N TYR A 136 -2.21 6.69 -0.35
CA TYR A 136 -1.19 7.71 -0.61
C TYR A 136 -1.01 7.98 -2.10
N TYR A 137 -0.87 6.93 -2.92
CA TYR A 137 -0.70 7.10 -4.36
C TYR A 137 -2.01 7.51 -5.07
N ALA A 138 -3.18 7.28 -4.46
CA ALA A 138 -4.44 7.81 -5.00
C ALA A 138 -4.44 9.34 -5.06
N THR A 139 -3.81 10.02 -4.12
CA THR A 139 -3.70 11.49 -4.11
C THR A 139 -2.92 12.04 -5.30
N ARG A 140 -2.02 11.24 -5.87
CA ARG A 140 -1.15 11.62 -6.99
C ARG A 140 -1.67 11.12 -8.34
N LEU A 141 -2.43 10.02 -8.35
CA LEU A 141 -2.86 9.33 -9.57
C LEU A 141 -4.34 9.53 -9.88
N GLN A 142 -5.15 9.96 -8.92
CA GLN A 142 -6.59 10.22 -9.09
C GLN A 142 -7.32 9.04 -9.78
N PRO A 143 -7.28 7.82 -9.20
CA PRO A 143 -7.84 6.63 -9.83
C PRO A 143 -9.38 6.65 -9.83
N ALA A 144 -10.00 5.78 -10.63
CA ALA A 144 -11.44 5.53 -10.57
C ALA A 144 -11.88 5.02 -9.20
N ALA A 145 -11.07 4.15 -8.59
CA ALA A 145 -11.40 3.60 -7.28
C ALA A 145 -10.15 3.30 -6.43
N VAL A 146 -10.36 3.33 -5.10
CA VAL A 146 -9.42 2.87 -4.07
C VAL A 146 -10.12 1.83 -3.22
N ILE A 147 -9.58 0.62 -3.15
CA ILE A 147 -10.16 -0.49 -2.39
C ILE A 147 -9.17 -0.88 -1.31
N VAL A 148 -9.52 -0.68 -0.06
CA VAL A 148 -8.61 -0.95 1.06
C VAL A 148 -9.28 -1.73 2.18
N GLY A 149 -8.49 -2.59 2.81
CA GLY A 149 -8.86 -3.24 4.06
C GLY A 149 -7.82 -2.95 5.15
N LYS A 150 -8.28 -2.82 6.39
CA LYS A 150 -7.44 -2.47 7.55
C LYS A 150 -6.63 -1.19 7.28
N PRO A 151 -7.29 -0.05 7.05
CA PRO A 151 -6.65 1.18 6.61
C PRO A 151 -5.65 1.71 7.64
N LEU A 152 -4.50 2.19 7.15
CA LEU A 152 -3.47 2.84 7.93
C LEU A 152 -3.13 4.18 7.28
N ILE A 153 -3.06 5.27 8.06
CA ILE A 153 -2.75 6.62 7.54
C ILE A 153 -1.70 7.37 8.35
N ASN A 154 -1.80 7.38 9.67
CA ASN A 154 -0.89 8.09 10.56
C ASN A 154 0.31 7.18 10.88
N VAL A 155 1.22 7.02 9.93
CA VAL A 155 2.32 6.04 10.01
C VAL A 155 3.29 6.36 11.14
N GLY A 156 3.55 7.63 11.40
CA GLY A 156 4.40 8.08 12.50
C GLY A 156 3.80 7.73 13.86
N THR A 157 2.53 8.03 14.06
CA THR A 157 1.77 7.68 15.28
C THR A 157 1.70 6.15 15.46
N ILE A 158 1.40 5.40 14.39
CA ILE A 158 1.37 3.94 14.43
C ILE A 158 2.73 3.38 14.84
N ALA A 159 3.81 3.85 14.24
CA ALA A 159 5.17 3.40 14.55
C ALA A 159 5.55 3.68 16.02
N ASN A 160 5.15 4.83 16.55
CA ASN A 160 5.40 5.18 17.95
C ASN A 160 4.55 4.35 18.93
N ASN A 161 3.27 4.14 18.62
CA ASN A 161 2.36 3.36 19.47
C ASN A 161 2.75 1.90 19.55
N MET A 162 3.24 1.31 18.47
CA MET A 162 3.74 -0.06 18.46
C MET A 162 4.86 -0.27 19.47
N LYS A 163 5.74 0.71 19.65
CA LYS A 163 6.81 0.66 20.66
C LYS A 163 6.28 0.58 22.09
N LEU A 164 5.23 1.36 22.40
CA LEU A 164 4.80 1.58 23.78
C LEU A 164 3.67 0.63 24.22
N VAL A 165 2.74 0.34 23.32
CA VAL A 165 1.50 -0.35 23.63
C VAL A 165 1.48 -1.78 23.10
N ARG A 166 2.09 -2.02 21.95
CA ARG A 166 2.05 -3.31 21.24
C ARG A 166 3.42 -3.69 20.67
N PRO A 167 4.45 -3.82 21.50
CA PRO A 167 5.84 -3.98 21.02
C PRO A 167 6.07 -5.26 20.21
N ASN A 168 5.18 -6.25 20.32
CA ASN A 168 5.30 -7.53 19.63
C ASN A 168 4.50 -7.62 18.32
N ASP A 169 3.58 -6.67 18.07
CA ASP A 169 2.72 -6.70 16.88
C ASP A 169 3.46 -6.22 15.63
N PHE A 170 4.40 -5.30 15.80
CA PHE A 170 5.22 -4.74 14.74
C PHE A 170 6.61 -4.38 15.27
N GLY A 171 7.45 -5.39 15.44
CA GLY A 171 8.77 -5.26 16.07
C GLY A 171 9.74 -4.27 15.41
N THR A 172 9.54 -3.95 14.13
CA THR A 172 10.38 -3.02 13.35
C THR A 172 9.76 -1.63 13.17
N SER A 173 8.71 -1.32 13.91
CA SER A 173 7.96 -0.06 13.75
C SER A 173 8.82 1.20 13.86
N LEU A 174 9.77 1.25 14.78
CA LEU A 174 10.69 2.38 14.92
C LEU A 174 11.66 2.53 13.76
N ASP A 175 11.96 1.44 13.07
CA ASP A 175 12.82 1.49 11.90
C ASP A 175 12.13 2.14 10.72
N VAL A 176 10.78 2.12 10.69
CA VAL A 176 9.99 2.91 9.74
C VAL A 176 10.24 4.41 9.92
N LEU A 177 10.22 4.92 11.17
CA LEU A 177 10.53 6.32 11.46
C LEU A 177 11.97 6.66 11.10
N ARG A 178 12.93 5.83 11.52
CA ARG A 178 14.35 6.05 11.19
C ARG A 178 14.64 6.01 9.70
N SER A 179 13.99 5.10 8.98
CA SER A 179 14.18 4.95 7.54
C SER A 179 13.61 6.13 6.75
N ASN A 180 12.45 6.66 7.16
CA ASN A 180 11.77 7.73 6.44
C ASN A 180 12.17 9.15 6.89
N GLU A 181 12.42 9.35 8.20
CA GLU A 181 12.65 10.67 8.79
C GLU A 181 14.01 10.83 9.47
N GLY A 182 14.79 9.75 9.58
CA GLY A 182 16.11 9.77 10.19
C GLY A 182 16.12 9.78 11.72
N GLY A 183 14.99 9.86 12.40
CA GLY A 183 14.85 9.93 13.85
C GLY A 183 13.57 9.31 14.37
N ILE A 184 13.33 9.44 15.68
CA ILE A 184 12.18 8.87 16.40
C ILE A 184 11.57 9.85 17.42
N SER A 185 11.84 11.15 17.29
CA SER A 185 11.24 12.17 18.16
C SER A 185 9.82 12.53 17.72
N GLU A 186 9.13 13.34 18.54
CA GLU A 186 7.80 13.84 18.17
C GLU A 186 7.79 14.62 16.86
N ASN A 187 8.90 15.29 16.53
CA ASN A 187 9.01 16.01 15.27
C ASN A 187 8.96 15.06 14.07
N GLU A 188 9.74 13.98 14.10
CA GLU A 188 9.76 12.96 13.03
C GLU A 188 8.41 12.21 12.96
N ILE A 189 7.78 11.92 14.09
CA ILE A 189 6.44 11.31 14.12
C ILE A 189 5.44 12.20 13.40
N ASN A 190 5.40 13.48 13.75
CA ASN A 190 4.49 14.46 13.13
C ASN A 190 4.82 14.66 11.64
N GLN A 191 6.08 14.75 11.27
CA GLN A 191 6.49 14.89 9.86
C GLN A 191 6.02 13.71 9.02
N LEU A 192 6.16 12.49 9.54
CA LEU A 192 5.73 11.28 8.82
C LEU A 192 4.20 11.22 8.67
N ASP A 193 3.44 11.56 9.71
CA ASP A 193 1.98 11.64 9.63
C ASP A 193 1.53 12.73 8.64
N GLN A 194 2.18 13.90 8.65
CA GLN A 194 1.85 15.01 7.77
C GLN A 194 2.11 14.71 6.28
N LYS A 195 2.97 13.77 5.93
CA LYS A 195 3.16 13.37 4.52
C LYS A 195 1.85 12.97 3.86
N PHE A 196 1.06 12.14 4.51
CA PHE A 196 -0.25 11.73 4.00
C PHE A 196 -1.24 12.90 3.94
N TRP A 197 -1.36 13.65 5.04
CA TRP A 197 -2.34 14.73 5.16
C TRP A 197 -2.06 15.88 4.19
N ASN A 198 -0.80 16.23 3.99
CA ASN A 198 -0.42 17.24 3.00
C ASN A 198 -0.79 16.81 1.58
N GLN A 199 -0.65 15.54 1.25
CA GLN A 199 -1.02 15.04 -0.08
C GLN A 199 -2.54 15.03 -0.28
N ILE A 200 -3.30 14.48 0.66
CA ILE A 200 -4.75 14.33 0.47
C ILE A 200 -5.49 15.67 0.48
N HIS A 201 -5.05 16.64 1.29
CA HIS A 201 -5.65 17.97 1.30
C HIS A 201 -5.42 18.76 0.01
N ASN A 202 -4.32 18.48 -0.70
CA ASN A 202 -3.97 19.12 -1.95
C ASN A 202 -4.42 18.32 -3.19
N SER A 203 -5.08 17.18 -3.00
CA SER A 203 -5.54 16.32 -4.10
C SER A 203 -6.97 16.66 -4.54
N GLN A 204 -7.36 16.15 -5.71
CA GLN A 204 -8.73 16.23 -6.24
C GLN A 204 -9.26 14.81 -6.46
N LEU A 205 -10.12 14.34 -5.55
CA LEU A 205 -10.61 12.96 -5.54
C LEU A 205 -12.12 12.86 -5.81
N THR A 206 -12.72 13.91 -6.40
CA THR A 206 -14.15 14.01 -6.68
C THR A 206 -14.71 12.87 -7.54
N GLN A 207 -13.91 12.29 -8.41
CA GLN A 207 -14.31 11.18 -9.30
C GLN A 207 -13.92 9.80 -8.74
N THR A 208 -13.18 9.77 -7.62
CA THR A 208 -12.69 8.52 -7.04
C THR A 208 -13.73 7.89 -6.10
N THR A 209 -13.95 6.60 -6.25
CA THR A 209 -14.75 5.80 -5.32
C THR A 209 -13.84 5.12 -4.31
N PHE A 210 -14.09 5.32 -3.02
CA PHE A 210 -13.38 4.66 -1.93
C PHE A 210 -14.22 3.53 -1.36
N ALA A 211 -13.65 2.33 -1.30
CA ALA A 211 -14.24 1.16 -0.66
C ALA A 211 -13.34 0.72 0.49
N ILE A 212 -13.82 0.86 1.73
CA ILE A 212 -13.00 0.73 2.93
C ILE A 212 -13.61 -0.31 3.86
N ALA A 213 -12.88 -1.42 4.12
CA ALA A 213 -13.21 -2.38 5.16
C ALA A 213 -12.26 -2.18 6.36
N TYR A 214 -12.80 -2.03 7.57
CA TYR A 214 -12.01 -1.73 8.76
C TYR A 214 -12.46 -2.53 9.99
N MET A 215 -11.52 -2.73 10.94
CA MET A 215 -11.78 -3.41 12.19
C MET A 215 -12.34 -2.43 13.23
N GLU A 216 -13.43 -2.82 13.92
CA GLU A 216 -14.16 -1.93 14.84
C GLU A 216 -13.43 -1.68 16.16
N HIS A 217 -12.60 -2.60 16.60
CA HIS A 217 -11.97 -2.56 17.92
C HIS A 217 -10.46 -2.28 17.85
N ASP A 218 -10.00 -1.74 16.72
CA ASP A 218 -8.60 -1.37 16.53
C ASP A 218 -8.45 0.13 16.32
N ASP A 219 -7.66 0.77 17.18
CA ASP A 219 -7.46 2.22 17.15
C ASP A 219 -6.89 2.73 15.81
N TYR A 220 -6.11 1.89 15.10
CA TYR A 220 -5.53 2.32 13.82
C TYR A 220 -6.56 2.32 12.71
N ASP A 221 -7.30 1.23 12.56
CA ASP A 221 -8.27 1.04 11.49
C ASP A 221 -9.45 2.02 11.62
N ILE A 222 -10.08 2.04 12.81
CA ILE A 222 -11.25 2.88 13.05
C ILE A 222 -10.90 4.37 13.03
N ASN A 223 -9.76 4.76 13.61
CA ASN A 223 -9.30 6.13 13.57
C ASN A 223 -8.98 6.56 12.14
N ALA A 224 -8.28 5.73 11.37
CA ALA A 224 -8.01 6.00 9.95
C ALA A 224 -9.32 6.24 9.17
N PHE A 225 -10.34 5.40 9.38
CA PHE A 225 -11.63 5.58 8.72
C PHE A 225 -12.32 6.89 9.14
N HIS A 226 -12.38 7.17 10.46
CA HIS A 226 -13.04 8.37 10.98
C HIS A 226 -12.34 9.67 10.59
N GLU A 227 -11.03 9.68 10.48
CA GLU A 227 -10.26 10.83 10.04
C GLU A 227 -10.33 11.05 8.52
N LEU A 228 -10.35 9.97 7.73
CA LEU A 228 -10.48 10.03 6.27
C LEU A 228 -11.86 10.49 5.81
N LEU A 229 -12.93 9.98 6.44
CA LEU A 229 -14.29 10.18 5.98
C LEU A 229 -14.69 11.66 5.81
N PRO A 230 -14.40 12.58 6.76
CA PRO A 230 -14.70 14.00 6.59
C PRO A 230 -13.95 14.63 5.41
N VAL A 231 -12.70 14.26 5.20
CA VAL A 231 -11.87 14.80 4.11
C VAL A 231 -12.40 14.33 2.75
N LEU A 232 -12.70 13.04 2.61
CA LEU A 232 -13.26 12.47 1.39
C LEU A 232 -14.66 13.05 1.10
N THR A 233 -15.48 13.21 2.12
CA THR A 233 -16.82 13.81 1.98
C THR A 233 -16.74 15.26 1.52
N LYS A 234 -15.80 16.04 2.07
CA LYS A 234 -15.56 17.44 1.67
C LYS A 234 -15.12 17.54 0.20
N GLN A 235 -14.43 16.53 -0.30
CA GLN A 235 -14.03 16.44 -1.71
C GLN A 235 -15.10 15.81 -2.62
N TYR A 236 -16.30 15.53 -2.09
CA TYR A 236 -17.39 14.85 -2.83
C TYR A 236 -17.03 13.48 -3.37
N ALA A 237 -16.02 12.82 -2.81
CA ALA A 237 -15.67 11.46 -3.17
C ALA A 237 -16.79 10.49 -2.74
N ARG A 238 -17.03 9.46 -3.54
CA ARG A 238 -17.96 8.39 -3.15
C ARG A 238 -17.28 7.46 -2.15
N VAL A 239 -17.92 7.20 -1.01
CA VAL A 239 -17.38 6.30 0.01
C VAL A 239 -18.35 5.15 0.27
N MET A 240 -17.86 3.93 0.15
CA MET A 240 -18.49 2.70 0.61
C MET A 240 -17.65 2.15 1.76
N SER A 241 -18.27 1.70 2.84
CA SER A 241 -17.54 1.17 3.97
C SER A 241 -18.19 -0.06 4.59
N ARG A 242 -17.36 -0.87 5.23
CA ARG A 242 -17.80 -1.98 6.06
C ARG A 242 -16.93 -2.11 7.29
N SER A 243 -17.56 -2.07 8.45
CA SER A 243 -16.92 -2.42 9.71
C SER A 243 -16.99 -3.92 9.96
N VAL A 244 -15.97 -4.46 10.60
CA VAL A 244 -15.86 -5.86 11.00
C VAL A 244 -15.45 -5.91 12.47
N PRO A 245 -16.16 -6.67 13.33
CA PRO A 245 -15.77 -6.85 14.72
C PRO A 245 -14.37 -7.44 14.86
N GLY A 246 -13.59 -6.96 15.81
CA GLY A 246 -12.23 -7.43 16.09
C GLY A 246 -11.18 -6.35 15.92
N ARG A 247 -9.91 -6.75 16.09
CA ARG A 247 -8.72 -5.89 16.02
C ARG A 247 -7.94 -6.18 14.74
N HIS A 248 -6.99 -5.32 14.40
CA HIS A 248 -6.19 -5.39 13.17
C HIS A 248 -5.63 -6.80 12.87
N ASN A 249 -5.12 -7.49 13.87
CA ASN A 249 -4.48 -8.79 13.72
C ASN A 249 -5.39 -10.00 14.05
N ASP A 250 -6.67 -9.80 14.44
CA ASP A 250 -7.53 -10.89 14.90
C ASP A 250 -8.10 -11.72 13.73
N ASP A 251 -8.65 -11.07 12.71
CA ASP A 251 -9.28 -11.75 11.58
C ASP A 251 -8.94 -11.08 10.26
N SER A 252 -8.26 -11.83 9.41
CA SER A 252 -7.96 -11.40 8.04
C SER A 252 -8.95 -11.96 7.02
N SER A 253 -9.66 -13.04 7.32
CA SER A 253 -10.52 -13.72 6.35
C SER A 253 -11.78 -12.89 6.04
N THR A 254 -12.45 -12.37 7.04
CA THR A 254 -13.67 -11.55 6.87
C THR A 254 -13.35 -10.24 6.16
N ILE A 255 -12.25 -9.56 6.53
CA ILE A 255 -11.79 -8.35 5.85
C ILE A 255 -11.46 -8.67 4.39
N THR A 256 -10.73 -9.76 4.13
CA THR A 256 -10.38 -10.17 2.75
C THR A 256 -11.63 -10.46 1.92
N ASN A 257 -12.63 -11.11 2.49
CA ASN A 257 -13.89 -11.36 1.81
C ASN A 257 -14.63 -10.06 1.43
N TRP A 258 -14.71 -9.07 2.35
CA TRP A 258 -15.27 -7.76 2.04
C TRP A 258 -14.47 -7.00 1.00
N PHE A 259 -13.15 -7.06 1.08
CA PHE A 259 -12.26 -6.47 0.10
C PHE A 259 -12.51 -7.05 -1.31
N ILE A 260 -12.63 -8.38 -1.43
CA ILE A 260 -12.96 -9.05 -2.69
C ILE A 260 -14.37 -8.67 -3.17
N ASN A 261 -15.35 -8.60 -2.26
CA ASN A 261 -16.72 -8.18 -2.61
C ASN A 261 -16.75 -6.75 -3.16
N PHE A 262 -15.99 -5.83 -2.57
CA PHE A 262 -15.86 -4.47 -3.10
C PHE A 262 -15.23 -4.45 -4.50
N TYR A 263 -14.22 -5.29 -4.73
CA TYR A 263 -13.65 -5.46 -6.06
C TYR A 263 -14.70 -5.88 -7.08
N HIS A 264 -15.44 -6.96 -6.79
CA HIS A 264 -16.50 -7.44 -7.70
C HIS A 264 -17.54 -6.36 -7.96
N LEU A 265 -17.97 -5.65 -6.94
CA LEU A 265 -18.96 -4.59 -7.05
C LEU A 265 -18.46 -3.44 -7.96
N ILE A 266 -17.25 -2.96 -7.73
CA ILE A 266 -16.65 -1.85 -8.50
C ILE A 266 -16.38 -2.30 -9.94
N MET A 267 -15.81 -3.49 -10.14
CA MET A 267 -15.56 -4.06 -11.46
C MET A 267 -16.86 -4.18 -12.29
N ALA A 268 -17.95 -4.64 -11.67
CA ALA A 268 -19.23 -4.74 -12.34
C ALA A 268 -19.86 -3.37 -12.62
N GLN A 269 -19.92 -2.49 -11.62
CA GLN A 269 -20.66 -1.22 -11.73
C GLN A 269 -19.94 -0.17 -12.58
N GLN A 270 -18.61 -0.07 -12.48
CA GLN A 270 -17.86 0.98 -13.16
C GLN A 270 -17.24 0.52 -14.48
N PHE A 271 -16.94 -0.77 -14.62
CA PHE A 271 -16.25 -1.30 -15.80
C PHE A 271 -17.03 -2.37 -16.56
N GLY A 272 -18.25 -2.70 -16.13
CA GLY A 272 -19.10 -3.68 -16.80
C GLY A 272 -18.51 -5.11 -16.81
N ARG A 273 -17.62 -5.41 -15.86
CA ARG A 273 -17.01 -6.74 -15.72
C ARG A 273 -17.84 -7.61 -14.79
N GLU A 274 -18.46 -8.61 -15.33
CA GLU A 274 -19.15 -9.62 -14.52
C GLU A 274 -18.11 -10.47 -13.77
N SER A 275 -18.35 -10.68 -12.46
CA SER A 275 -17.58 -11.67 -11.73
C SER A 275 -18.02 -13.05 -12.20
N HIS A 276 -17.19 -13.75 -12.93
CA HIS A 276 -17.36 -15.18 -13.11
C HIS A 276 -17.06 -15.86 -11.76
N ALA A 277 -18.03 -15.81 -10.85
CA ALA A 277 -18.07 -16.73 -9.73
C ALA A 277 -18.22 -18.13 -10.33
N ARG A 278 -17.11 -18.81 -10.58
CA ARG A 278 -17.17 -20.25 -10.82
C ARG A 278 -17.58 -20.89 -9.51
N SER A 279 -18.82 -21.38 -9.50
CA SER A 279 -19.39 -22.26 -8.49
C SER A 279 -18.48 -23.43 -8.13
#